data_ad9c76387ed7fad8a129f5cb240031f4
#
_entry.id   ad9c76387ed7fad8a129f5cb240031f4
#
_cell.length_a   1.000
_cell.length_b   1.000
_cell.length_c   1.000
_cell.angle_alpha   90.00
_cell.angle_beta   90.00
_cell.angle_gamma   90.00
#
_symmetry.space_group_name_H-M   'P 1'
#
loop_
_entity.id
_entity.type
_entity.pdbx_description
1 polymer ?
#
loop_
_entity_poly.entity_id
_entity_poly.type
_entity_poly.pdbx_seq_one_letter_code
_entity_poly.pdbx_strand_id
1 'polypeptide(L)'
;MIDDGKLRLVEYGGEVRFGEVKVLGRPSGTWQGELVEGYTIHHGRVHAAGGEEFCEGQQVGSTFGTMWHGAFESDGFRRAFLEEIARLTGSDWRPSEGAPGYAEQREAMIDRLADACEDNLDVTALLEAAS
;
A
#
# COMPACT_ATOMS: atom_id res chain seq x y z
N MET A 1 16.21 7.63 -5.83
CA MET A 1 16.70 8.72 -6.69
C MET A 1 16.46 8.28 -8.13
N ILE A 2 15.72 9.05 -8.90
CA ILE A 2 15.58 8.83 -10.35
C ILE A 2 16.61 9.74 -10.99
N ASP A 3 17.64 9.12 -11.54
CA ASP A 3 18.65 9.79 -12.35
C ASP A 3 18.56 9.16 -13.74
N ASP A 4 18.42 9.97 -14.79
CA ASP A 4 18.25 9.55 -16.20
C ASP A 4 17.09 8.57 -16.46
N GLY A 5 15.99 8.67 -15.71
CA GLY A 5 14.82 7.79 -15.88
C GLY A 5 15.03 6.35 -15.44
N LYS A 6 16.10 6.03 -14.72
CA LYS A 6 16.38 4.70 -14.19
C LYS A 6 16.14 4.66 -12.68
N LEU A 7 15.38 3.66 -12.26
CA LEU A 7 15.20 3.34 -10.84
C LEU A 7 16.55 2.84 -10.30
N ARG A 8 17.19 3.61 -9.42
CA ARG A 8 18.35 3.11 -8.67
C ARG A 8 17.86 2.53 -7.34
N LEU A 9 18.19 1.28 -7.09
CA LEU A 9 18.15 0.72 -5.74
C LEU A 9 19.16 1.49 -4.88
N VAL A 10 18.64 2.28 -3.95
CA VAL A 10 19.47 2.89 -2.92
C VAL A 10 19.70 1.83 -1.87
N GLU A 11 20.97 1.47 -1.60
CA GLU A 11 21.32 0.67 -0.45
C GLU A 11 20.96 1.48 0.80
N TYR A 12 19.89 1.09 1.47
CA TYR A 12 19.60 1.59 2.81
C TYR A 12 20.62 0.99 3.76
N GLY A 13 21.51 1.82 4.29
CA GLY A 13 22.40 1.43 5.37
C GLY A 13 21.61 1.20 6.65
N GLY A 14 20.90 0.09 6.74
CA GLY A 14 20.11 -0.31 7.88
C GLY A 14 20.44 -1.75 8.29
N GLU A 15 20.34 -2.05 9.58
CA GLU A 15 20.48 -3.40 10.11
C GLU A 15 19.11 -4.09 10.09
N VAL A 16 18.99 -5.22 9.42
CA VAL A 16 17.81 -6.09 9.49
C VAL A 16 18.07 -7.16 10.55
N ARG A 17 17.32 -7.11 11.64
CA ARG A 17 17.33 -8.14 12.68
C ARG A 17 16.14 -9.07 12.50
N PHE A 18 16.41 -10.34 12.28
CA PHE A 18 15.38 -11.37 12.19
C PHE A 18 14.97 -11.79 13.61
N GLY A 19 13.67 -11.64 13.91
CA GLY A 19 13.09 -12.20 15.11
C GLY A 19 12.71 -13.68 14.93
N GLU A 20 12.56 -14.41 16.03
CA GLU A 20 12.18 -15.83 16.01
C GLU A 20 10.71 -16.07 15.65
N VAL A 21 9.85 -15.06 15.78
CA VAL A 21 8.41 -15.17 15.60
C VAL A 21 7.91 -14.16 14.58
N LYS A 22 7.12 -14.63 13.63
CA LYS A 22 6.40 -13.79 12.68
C LYS A 22 5.24 -13.08 13.39
N VAL A 23 5.22 -11.77 13.38
CA VAL A 23 4.22 -10.96 14.06
C VAL A 23 3.33 -10.27 13.03
N LEU A 24 2.01 -10.37 13.23
CA LEU A 24 1.02 -9.58 12.53
C LEU A 24 0.70 -8.34 13.37
N GLY A 25 0.94 -7.17 12.81
CA GLY A 25 0.56 -5.88 13.38
C GLY A 25 -0.51 -5.18 12.53
N ARG A 26 -1.25 -4.26 13.14
CA ARG A 26 -2.19 -3.37 12.45
C ARG A 26 -1.87 -1.93 12.84
N PRO A 27 -0.80 -1.36 12.30
CA PRO A 27 -0.41 0.00 12.56
C PRO A 27 -1.37 0.99 11.90
N SER A 28 -1.50 2.17 12.52
CA SER A 28 -2.16 3.32 11.97
C SER A 28 -1.39 4.59 12.33
N GLY A 29 -1.48 5.59 11.50
CA GLY A 29 -0.79 6.87 11.69
C GLY A 29 -1.35 7.97 10.81
N THR A 30 -0.62 9.05 10.71
CA THR A 30 -0.96 10.15 9.81
C THR A 30 0.27 10.57 9.01
N TRP A 31 0.04 10.91 7.75
CA TRP A 31 1.06 11.51 6.90
C TRP A 31 0.46 12.69 6.13
N GLN A 32 1.08 13.86 6.22
CA GLN A 32 0.56 15.12 5.67
C GLN A 32 -0.90 15.42 6.06
N GLY A 33 -1.30 15.01 7.28
CA GLY A 33 -2.65 15.22 7.80
C GLY A 33 -3.68 14.15 7.41
N GLU A 34 -3.33 13.22 6.53
CA GLU A 34 -4.18 12.13 6.10
C GLU A 34 -3.95 10.86 6.94
N LEU A 35 -5.04 10.21 7.32
CA LEU A 35 -4.99 8.93 8.02
C LEU A 35 -4.45 7.85 7.08
N VAL A 36 -3.53 7.06 7.60
CA VAL A 36 -3.01 5.87 6.93
C VAL A 36 -3.12 4.67 7.86
N GLU A 37 -3.69 3.60 7.34
CA GLU A 37 -3.82 2.33 8.02
C GLU A 37 -3.15 1.24 7.19
N GLY A 38 -2.66 0.21 7.86
CA GLY A 38 -2.01 -0.89 7.18
C GLY A 38 -1.89 -2.13 8.05
N TYR A 39 -1.15 -3.11 7.55
CA TYR A 39 -0.74 -4.25 8.36
C TYR A 39 0.73 -4.57 8.11
N THR A 40 1.38 -5.12 9.12
CA THR A 40 2.76 -5.61 9.03
C THR A 40 2.78 -7.12 9.28
N ILE A 41 3.54 -7.84 8.47
CA ILE A 41 3.69 -9.27 8.61
C ILE A 41 5.12 -9.68 8.23
N HIS A 42 6.03 -9.63 9.19
CA HIS A 42 7.45 -9.90 8.95
C HIS A 42 8.14 -10.53 10.16
N HIS A 43 9.27 -11.17 9.92
CA HIS A 43 10.11 -11.80 10.95
C HIS A 43 11.19 -10.87 11.53
N GLY A 44 11.45 -9.76 10.88
CA GLY A 44 12.52 -8.84 11.25
C GLY A 44 12.00 -7.45 11.56
N ARG A 45 12.90 -6.61 12.03
CA ARG A 45 12.70 -5.17 12.17
C ARG A 45 13.74 -4.47 11.32
N VAL A 46 13.28 -3.52 10.50
CA VAL A 46 14.14 -2.65 9.72
C VAL A 46 14.38 -1.39 10.56
N HIS A 47 15.64 -1.12 10.86
CA HIS A 47 16.06 0.12 11.49
C HIS A 47 16.75 0.96 10.43
N ALA A 48 16.12 2.03 10.02
CA ALA A 48 16.70 2.95 9.06
C ALA A 48 17.59 3.98 9.80
N ALA A 49 18.68 4.37 9.19
CA ALA A 49 19.62 5.34 9.73
C ALA A 49 19.47 6.68 9.00
N GLY A 50 18.72 7.61 9.58
CA GLY A 50 18.53 8.99 9.06
C GLY A 50 17.31 9.15 8.14
N GLY A 51 16.94 10.37 7.80
CA GLY A 51 15.75 10.69 7.02
C GLY A 51 14.56 11.10 7.87
N GLU A 52 13.42 11.35 7.22
CA GLU A 52 12.16 11.69 7.88
C GLU A 52 11.31 10.43 8.08
N GLU A 53 10.47 10.42 9.11
CA GLU A 53 9.59 9.29 9.37
C GLU A 53 8.52 9.16 8.27
N PHE A 54 8.30 7.93 7.81
CA PHE A 54 7.27 7.60 6.83
C PHE A 54 6.66 6.23 7.14
N CYS A 55 5.48 6.18 7.74
CA CYS A 55 4.73 4.95 8.04
C CYS A 55 5.61 3.87 8.71
N GLU A 56 6.18 4.18 9.87
CA GLU A 56 7.19 3.36 10.60
C GLU A 56 8.42 2.97 9.77
N GLY A 57 8.60 3.60 8.65
CA GLY A 57 9.75 3.50 7.79
C GLY A 57 10.40 4.86 7.59
N GLN A 58 10.87 5.15 6.40
CA GLN A 58 11.71 6.33 6.17
C GLN A 58 11.49 6.97 4.81
N GLN A 59 11.60 8.30 4.80
CA GLN A 59 11.79 9.08 3.58
C GLN A 59 13.20 9.66 3.54
N VAL A 60 13.91 9.45 2.45
CA VAL A 60 15.20 10.08 2.16
C VAL A 60 15.14 10.73 0.78
N GLY A 61 15.05 12.05 0.75
CA GLY A 61 14.81 12.78 -0.50
C GLY A 61 13.50 12.38 -1.15
N SER A 62 13.56 11.85 -2.38
CA SER A 62 12.40 11.35 -3.13
C SER A 62 12.18 9.83 -3.00
N THR A 63 12.88 9.19 -2.09
CA THR A 63 12.74 7.74 -1.86
C THR A 63 11.95 7.50 -0.57
N PHE A 64 10.91 6.70 -0.66
CA PHE A 64 10.03 6.33 0.44
C PHE A 64 10.11 4.83 0.69
N GLY A 65 10.18 4.42 1.94
CA GLY A 65 10.21 3.01 2.33
C GLY A 65 9.38 2.77 3.58
N THR A 66 8.54 1.75 3.54
CA THR A 66 7.74 1.30 4.67
C THR A 66 7.56 -0.21 4.63
N MET A 67 7.30 -0.81 5.80
CA MET A 67 6.89 -2.21 5.94
C MET A 67 5.37 -2.36 6.09
N TRP A 68 4.61 -1.28 5.95
CA TRP A 68 3.15 -1.34 6.00
C TRP A 68 2.58 -1.83 4.67
N HIS A 69 1.97 -2.99 4.70
CA HIS A 69 1.13 -3.48 3.61
C HIS A 69 -0.23 -2.81 3.67
N GLY A 70 -0.86 -2.59 2.52
CA GLY A 70 -2.19 -2.01 2.44
C GLY A 70 -2.27 -0.50 2.70
N ALA A 71 -1.16 0.20 2.98
CA ALA A 71 -1.18 1.64 3.26
C ALA A 71 -1.89 2.46 2.16
N PHE A 72 -1.71 2.09 0.90
CA PHE A 72 -2.36 2.74 -0.25
C PHE A 72 -3.85 2.42 -0.42
N GLU A 73 -4.42 1.56 0.43
CA GLU A 73 -5.87 1.35 0.51
C GLU A 73 -6.55 2.51 1.23
N SER A 74 -5.80 3.28 2.04
CA SER A 74 -6.25 4.54 2.65
C SER A 74 -6.33 5.63 1.59
N ASP A 75 -7.54 6.00 1.19
CA ASP A 75 -7.81 6.87 0.02
C ASP A 75 -7.19 8.27 0.15
N GLY A 76 -7.32 8.90 1.31
CA GLY A 76 -6.74 10.21 1.59
C GLY A 76 -5.22 10.18 1.49
N PHE A 77 -4.60 9.24 2.20
CA PHE A 77 -3.15 9.03 2.14
C PHE A 77 -2.66 8.75 0.72
N ARG A 78 -3.32 7.86 -0.02
CA ARG A 78 -2.93 7.54 -1.40
C ARG A 78 -2.94 8.76 -2.30
N ARG A 79 -3.99 9.61 -2.19
CA ARG A 79 -4.11 10.85 -2.97
C ARG A 79 -3.00 11.85 -2.62
N ALA A 80 -2.81 12.11 -1.33
CA ALA A 80 -1.74 13.00 -0.86
C ALA A 80 -0.35 12.52 -1.28
N PHE A 81 -0.11 11.21 -1.18
CA PHE A 81 1.17 10.63 -1.62
C PHE A 81 1.42 10.81 -3.12
N LEU A 82 0.42 10.55 -3.95
CA LEU A 82 0.54 10.72 -5.39
C LEU A 82 0.69 12.20 -5.79
N GLU A 83 0.05 13.13 -5.09
CA GLU A 83 0.24 14.57 -5.27
C GLU A 83 1.68 14.99 -4.92
N GLU A 84 2.23 14.46 -3.83
CA GLU A 84 3.61 14.71 -3.46
C GLU A 84 4.59 14.15 -4.50
N ILE A 85 4.35 12.94 -5.02
CA ILE A 85 5.15 12.39 -6.12
C ILE A 85 5.05 13.27 -7.38
N ALA A 86 3.86 13.73 -7.73
CA ALA A 86 3.67 14.64 -8.86
C ALA A 86 4.48 15.94 -8.65
N ARG A 87 4.41 16.52 -7.45
CA ARG A 87 5.19 17.71 -7.08
C ARG A 87 6.69 17.47 -7.20
N LEU A 88 7.20 16.36 -6.67
CA LEU A 88 8.63 16.02 -6.70
C LEU A 88 9.15 15.75 -8.12
N THR A 89 8.32 15.24 -9.00
CA THR A 89 8.67 14.91 -10.39
C THR A 89 8.34 16.02 -11.39
N GLY A 90 7.69 17.11 -10.95
CA GLY A 90 7.22 18.18 -11.83
C GLY A 90 6.07 17.74 -12.76
N SER A 91 5.29 16.74 -12.36
CA SER A 91 4.13 16.26 -13.10
C SER A 91 2.90 17.14 -12.84
N ASP A 92 2.08 17.37 -13.86
CA ASP A 92 0.79 18.04 -13.76
C ASP A 92 -0.35 17.13 -13.29
N TRP A 93 -0.03 15.92 -12.90
CA TRP A 93 -1.04 14.95 -12.44
C TRP A 93 -1.81 15.49 -11.22
N ARG A 94 -3.11 15.27 -11.23
CA ARG A 94 -4.01 15.58 -10.10
C ARG A 94 -5.00 14.42 -9.92
N PRO A 95 -5.44 14.16 -8.68
CA PRO A 95 -6.49 13.17 -8.44
C PRO A 95 -7.79 13.61 -9.10
N SER A 96 -8.53 12.65 -9.66
CA SER A 96 -9.86 12.92 -10.22
C SER A 96 -10.84 13.25 -9.09
N GLU A 97 -11.60 14.34 -9.24
CA GLU A 97 -12.68 14.66 -8.32
C GLU A 97 -13.76 13.59 -8.37
N GLY A 98 -14.27 13.19 -7.20
CA GLY A 98 -15.35 12.21 -7.09
C GLY A 98 -14.99 10.79 -7.53
N ALA A 99 -13.71 10.50 -7.75
CA ALA A 99 -13.29 9.12 -8.01
C ALA A 99 -13.65 8.21 -6.81
N PRO A 100 -14.24 7.03 -7.05
CA PRO A 100 -14.61 6.11 -5.99
C PRO A 100 -13.39 5.67 -5.18
N GLY A 101 -13.60 5.38 -3.91
CA GLY A 101 -12.57 4.89 -3.01
C GLY A 101 -12.11 3.48 -3.37
N TYR A 102 -10.96 3.07 -2.82
CA TYR A 102 -10.41 1.73 -3.06
C TYR A 102 -11.37 0.63 -2.58
N ALA A 103 -11.92 0.77 -1.37
CA ALA A 103 -12.85 -0.21 -0.82
C ALA A 103 -14.11 -0.35 -1.69
N GLU A 104 -14.69 0.77 -2.13
CA GLU A 104 -15.85 0.78 -3.03
C GLU A 104 -15.56 0.09 -4.36
N GLN A 105 -14.44 0.39 -4.98
CA GLN A 105 -14.02 -0.25 -6.24
C GLN A 105 -13.79 -1.75 -6.07
N ARG A 106 -13.18 -2.15 -4.94
CA ARG A 106 -12.94 -3.56 -4.64
C ARG A 106 -14.24 -4.34 -4.46
N GLU A 107 -15.18 -3.80 -3.67
CA GLU A 107 -16.49 -4.45 -3.49
C GLU A 107 -17.25 -4.56 -4.83
N ALA A 108 -17.30 -3.49 -5.61
CA ALA A 108 -17.94 -3.53 -6.93
C ALA A 108 -17.25 -4.52 -7.90
N MET A 109 -15.96 -4.77 -7.75
CA MET A 109 -15.25 -5.79 -8.53
C MET A 109 -15.61 -7.21 -8.05
N ILE A 110 -15.72 -7.41 -6.75
CA ILE A 110 -16.13 -8.70 -6.15
C ILE A 110 -17.55 -9.05 -6.56
N ASP A 111 -18.48 -8.10 -6.50
CA ASP A 111 -19.87 -8.29 -6.93
C ASP A 111 -19.94 -8.72 -8.40
N ARG A 112 -19.24 -8.02 -9.30
CA ARG A 112 -19.17 -8.42 -10.72
C ARG A 112 -18.58 -9.80 -10.94
N LEU A 113 -17.61 -10.20 -10.12
CA LEU A 113 -17.04 -11.55 -10.19
C LEU A 113 -18.04 -12.60 -9.70
N ALA A 114 -18.78 -12.30 -8.62
CA ALA A 114 -19.84 -13.16 -8.12
C ALA A 114 -20.94 -13.37 -9.16
N ASP A 115 -21.43 -12.29 -9.76
CA ASP A 115 -22.43 -12.34 -10.85
C ASP A 115 -21.92 -13.21 -12.01
N ALA A 116 -20.66 -13.02 -12.42
CA ALA A 116 -20.08 -13.82 -13.51
C ALA A 116 -19.95 -15.32 -13.14
N CYS A 117 -19.70 -15.63 -11.86
CA CYS A 117 -19.70 -17.02 -11.39
C CYS A 117 -21.11 -17.61 -11.42
N GLU A 118 -22.11 -16.88 -10.95
CA GLU A 118 -23.52 -17.35 -10.95
C GLU A 118 -24.03 -17.56 -12.38
N ASP A 119 -23.67 -16.68 -13.32
CA ASP A 119 -24.08 -16.78 -14.71
C ASP A 119 -23.45 -17.95 -15.49
N ASN A 120 -22.27 -18.42 -15.06
CA ASN A 120 -21.49 -19.38 -15.85
C ASN A 120 -21.21 -20.71 -15.14
N LEU A 121 -21.52 -20.86 -13.85
CA LEU A 121 -21.25 -22.04 -13.05
C LEU A 121 -22.52 -22.50 -12.33
N ASP A 122 -22.69 -23.81 -12.16
CA ASP A 122 -23.67 -24.38 -11.23
C ASP A 122 -23.10 -24.27 -9.78
N VAL A 123 -23.23 -23.07 -9.22
CA VAL A 123 -22.71 -22.74 -7.89
C VAL A 123 -23.35 -23.64 -6.82
N THR A 124 -24.63 -23.99 -6.98
CA THR A 124 -25.35 -24.86 -6.05
C THR A 124 -24.73 -26.27 -6.03
N ALA A 125 -24.51 -26.86 -7.20
CA ALA A 125 -23.86 -28.16 -7.31
C ALA A 125 -22.43 -28.18 -6.75
N LEU A 126 -21.68 -27.06 -6.94
CA LEU A 126 -20.33 -26.92 -6.40
C LEU A 126 -20.33 -26.88 -4.86
N LEU A 127 -21.26 -26.16 -4.26
CA LEU A 127 -21.38 -26.06 -2.79
C LEU A 127 -21.83 -27.37 -2.18
N GLU A 128 -22.76 -28.12 -2.82
CA GLU A 128 -23.18 -29.43 -2.39
C GLU A 128 -22.04 -30.45 -2.46
N ALA A 129 -21.19 -30.37 -3.50
CA ALA A 129 -20.03 -31.27 -3.64
C ALA A 129 -18.91 -30.99 -2.64
N ALA A 130 -18.87 -29.78 -2.04
CA ALA A 130 -17.89 -29.38 -1.05
C ALA A 130 -18.32 -29.63 0.41
N SER A 131 -19.53 -30.12 0.63
CA SER A 131 -20.13 -30.39 1.95
C SER A 131 -19.93 -31.86 2.37
#